data_792f0fdbc6cfb79fd1b809ec76dab56c
#
_entry.id   792f0fdbc6cfb79fd1b809ec76dab56c
#
_cell.length_a   1.000
_cell.length_b   1.000
_cell.length_c   1.000
_cell.angle_alpha   90.00
_cell.angle_beta   90.00
_cell.angle_gamma   90.00
#
_symmetry.space_group_name_H-M   'P 1'
#
loop_
_entity.id
_entity.type
_entity.pdbx_description
1 polymer ?
#
loop_
_entity_poly.entity_id
_entity_poly.type
_entity_poly.pdbx_seq_one_letter_code
_entity_poly.pdbx_strand_id
1 'polypeptide(L)'
;MMFNAEAYDTPSAPAAAAPTSYAVKAKSYGTHPETDPPRYVRNLAATSIAAFDSLDWIDAGLDFRERIEFRHNDLRRPFLATDENFLHRTRAYFGIREILDPFRFAVEFEDSRASNSEFAEDTRDFNKYELIQGYVELNFKGALGEDARGNQRPIRFRAGRMSWESVDRRLLGNNQWRNTTNNHEGFRLNFGQEANDWEVDLWGVQPVLRDIDEFDTRNRDVWFYGGILNWRRWSDVVTLQPYYMGLKQRARGALVAREIHSPGLRGYGVIPGTALDFDLGALYQFGRDGGRQKSAWAYLLEFGYTLPHAWKPRVSAFYAYASGDRDPDDGDDNRFERFFGFARPWSADDNIVFENVRTPKLKLELEPRKGLSFDGGYAWYWLASDRDRFNNLLNGINGDNRFNRDRSGRSGDFLGQSIDARVRFSVTSRIETTVGYSHWINGGFTQTRQRAALGETTDSTDFLYVEISLNAFEAR
;
A
#
# COMPACT_ATOMS: atom_id res chain seq x y z
N MET A 1 15.78 -25.44 65.96
CA MET A 1 16.69 -25.83 64.86
C MET A 1 16.03 -25.43 63.58
N MET A 2 16.50 -24.32 63.01
CA MET A 2 16.02 -23.87 61.70
C MET A 2 16.96 -24.43 60.63
N PHE A 3 16.40 -25.12 59.65
CA PHE A 3 17.14 -25.52 58.44
C PHE A 3 16.93 -24.45 57.37
N ASN A 4 18.00 -23.75 57.04
CA ASN A 4 18.07 -22.91 55.85
C ASN A 4 18.21 -23.81 54.62
N ALA A 5 17.28 -23.71 53.67
CA ALA A 5 17.42 -24.26 52.34
C ALA A 5 18.05 -23.15 51.44
N GLU A 6 19.31 -23.32 51.07
CA GLU A 6 19.94 -22.51 50.06
C GLU A 6 19.35 -22.87 48.70
N ALA A 7 18.73 -21.88 48.05
CA ALA A 7 18.29 -22.00 46.66
C ALA A 7 19.51 -21.90 45.74
N TYR A 8 19.79 -22.97 44.98
CA TYR A 8 20.74 -22.95 43.89
C TYR A 8 20.20 -22.07 42.75
N ASP A 9 20.77 -20.86 42.62
CA ASP A 9 20.60 -20.06 41.41
C ASP A 9 21.31 -20.76 40.24
N THR A 10 20.53 -21.35 39.32
CA THR A 10 21.01 -21.75 38.02
C THR A 10 21.17 -20.49 37.18
N PRO A 11 22.38 -20.20 36.64
CA PRO A 11 22.56 -19.04 35.77
C PRO A 11 21.68 -19.24 34.52
N SER A 12 20.73 -18.37 34.33
CA SER A 12 19.95 -18.27 33.09
C SER A 12 20.92 -18.02 31.94
N ALA A 13 20.86 -18.87 30.90
CA ALA A 13 21.60 -18.64 29.68
C ALA A 13 21.34 -17.23 29.16
N PRO A 14 22.37 -16.47 28.73
CA PRO A 14 22.18 -15.14 28.22
C PRO A 14 21.19 -15.20 27.05
N ALA A 15 20.10 -14.47 27.14
CA ALA A 15 19.16 -14.29 26.06
C ALA A 15 19.96 -13.84 24.81
N ALA A 16 19.87 -14.61 23.71
CA ALA A 16 20.50 -14.24 22.46
C ALA A 16 20.10 -12.82 22.11
N ALA A 17 21.07 -11.94 21.97
CA ALA A 17 20.83 -10.56 21.59
C ALA A 17 20.01 -10.55 20.29
N ALA A 18 18.88 -9.86 20.29
CA ALA A 18 18.05 -9.75 19.08
C ALA A 18 18.92 -9.21 17.93
N PRO A 19 18.87 -9.80 16.74
CA PRO A 19 19.66 -9.34 15.61
C PRO A 19 19.40 -7.85 15.34
N THR A 20 20.47 -7.06 15.27
CA THR A 20 20.38 -5.62 15.08
C THR A 20 20.12 -5.33 13.61
N SER A 21 18.90 -4.88 13.27
CA SER A 21 18.51 -4.51 11.90
C SER A 21 19.24 -3.24 11.44
N TYR A 22 19.61 -3.19 10.16
CA TYR A 22 20.06 -1.97 9.48
C TYR A 22 18.90 -1.10 9.02
N ALA A 23 17.68 -1.63 8.95
CA ALA A 23 16.53 -0.88 8.48
C ALA A 23 16.14 0.18 9.50
N VAL A 24 16.21 1.45 9.08
CA VAL A 24 15.75 2.61 9.86
C VAL A 24 14.67 3.30 9.05
N LYS A 25 13.45 3.24 9.56
CA LYS A 25 12.28 3.90 8.94
C LYS A 25 11.72 4.93 9.89
N ALA A 26 11.17 6.00 9.35
CA ALA A 26 10.36 6.94 10.14
C ALA A 26 9.19 6.16 10.78
N LYS A 27 8.85 6.51 12.02
CA LYS A 27 7.69 5.91 12.68
C LYS A 27 6.43 6.52 12.11
N SER A 28 5.58 5.70 11.50
CA SER A 28 4.20 6.05 11.18
C SER A 28 3.27 5.28 12.08
N TYR A 29 2.35 5.98 12.73
CA TYR A 29 1.32 5.36 13.59
C TYR A 29 0.01 5.14 12.82
N GLY A 30 -0.10 5.76 11.65
CA GLY A 30 -1.29 5.71 10.82
C GLY A 30 -1.40 4.50 9.91
N THR A 31 -0.29 3.81 9.62
CA THR A 31 -0.30 2.70 8.67
C THR A 31 0.68 1.62 9.11
N HIS A 32 0.20 0.39 9.24
CA HIS A 32 1.06 -0.75 9.44
C HIS A 32 1.64 -1.22 8.11
N PRO A 33 2.95 -1.44 8.00
CA PRO A 33 3.52 -2.08 6.81
C PRO A 33 3.02 -3.53 6.71
N GLU A 34 2.84 -4.00 5.49
CA GLU A 34 2.61 -5.41 5.24
C GLU A 34 3.86 -6.23 5.56
N THR A 35 3.62 -7.46 6.00
CA THR A 35 4.66 -8.45 6.26
C THR A 35 4.46 -9.67 5.37
N ASP A 36 5.51 -10.49 5.22
CA ASP A 36 5.50 -11.74 4.49
C ASP A 36 5.95 -12.87 5.44
N PRO A 37 5.06 -13.75 5.90
CA PRO A 37 3.62 -13.82 5.62
C PRO A 37 2.81 -12.64 6.21
N PRO A 38 1.52 -12.46 5.81
CA PRO A 38 0.65 -11.40 6.30
C PRO A 38 0.57 -11.31 7.82
N ARG A 39 0.32 -10.11 8.35
CA ARG A 39 0.36 -9.82 9.80
C ARG A 39 -0.56 -10.68 10.67
N TYR A 40 -1.65 -11.18 10.13
CA TYR A 40 -2.60 -12.07 10.85
C TYR A 40 -2.15 -13.54 10.87
N VAL A 41 -1.07 -13.89 10.16
CA VAL A 41 -0.53 -15.26 10.09
C VAL A 41 0.46 -15.50 11.23
N ARG A 42 0.40 -16.70 11.81
CA ARG A 42 1.31 -17.18 12.83
C ARG A 42 1.90 -18.53 12.46
N ASN A 43 3.13 -18.75 12.87
CA ASN A 43 3.62 -20.11 13.05
C ASN A 43 2.81 -20.80 14.16
N LEU A 44 2.31 -21.99 13.91
CA LEU A 44 1.42 -22.65 14.85
C LEU A 44 2.08 -22.93 16.20
N ALA A 45 3.35 -23.34 16.22
CA ALA A 45 4.10 -23.55 17.46
C ALA A 45 4.29 -22.25 18.28
N ALA A 46 4.18 -21.09 17.66
CA ALA A 46 4.26 -19.79 18.34
C ALA A 46 2.92 -19.25 18.86
N THR A 47 1.83 -20.02 18.79
CA THR A 47 0.48 -19.55 19.16
C THR A 47 0.13 -19.76 20.64
N SER A 48 0.99 -20.35 21.45
CA SER A 48 0.74 -20.74 22.86
C SER A 48 -0.41 -21.75 23.03
N ILE A 49 -0.77 -22.48 21.98
CA ILE A 49 -1.75 -23.56 22.01
C ILE A 49 -0.99 -24.90 22.08
N ALA A 50 -1.01 -25.55 23.23
CA ALA A 50 -0.21 -26.78 23.47
C ALA A 50 -0.37 -27.88 22.41
N ALA A 51 -1.54 -28.01 21.79
CA ALA A 51 -1.76 -28.94 20.69
C ALA A 51 -0.95 -28.61 19.42
N PHE A 52 -0.39 -27.43 19.30
CA PHE A 52 0.34 -26.96 18.14
C PHE A 52 1.87 -26.87 18.34
N ASP A 53 2.38 -27.17 19.54
CA ASP A 53 3.81 -27.02 19.87
C ASP A 53 4.78 -27.76 18.91
N SER A 54 4.34 -28.88 18.31
CA SER A 54 5.12 -29.63 17.33
C SER A 54 4.93 -29.20 15.88
N LEU A 55 4.11 -28.19 15.62
CA LEU A 55 3.77 -27.74 14.28
C LEU A 55 4.56 -26.47 13.88
N ASP A 56 5.85 -26.45 14.17
CA ASP A 56 6.77 -25.35 13.87
C ASP A 56 7.02 -25.13 12.37
N TRP A 57 6.64 -26.10 11.55
CA TRP A 57 6.72 -26.09 10.10
C TRP A 57 5.45 -25.57 9.39
N ILE A 58 4.37 -25.25 10.15
CA ILE A 58 3.10 -24.73 9.63
C ILE A 58 2.91 -23.26 10.03
N ASP A 59 2.60 -22.44 9.06
CA ASP A 59 2.06 -21.09 9.24
C ASP A 59 0.59 -21.07 8.88
N ALA A 60 -0.26 -20.54 9.76
CA ALA A 60 -1.69 -20.42 9.52
C ALA A 60 -2.24 -19.08 10.03
N GLY A 61 -3.34 -18.64 9.45
CA GLY A 61 -4.03 -17.43 9.89
C GLY A 61 -5.45 -17.36 9.35
N LEU A 62 -6.30 -16.66 10.09
CA LEU A 62 -7.65 -16.29 9.67
C LEU A 62 -7.87 -14.85 10.08
N ASP A 63 -8.27 -14.02 9.14
CA ASP A 63 -8.63 -12.61 9.32
C ASP A 63 -10.07 -12.41 8.85
N PHE A 64 -10.87 -11.80 9.71
CA PHE A 64 -12.22 -11.37 9.40
C PHE A 64 -12.33 -9.87 9.61
N ARG A 65 -12.84 -9.14 8.61
CA ARG A 65 -13.00 -7.69 8.65
C ARG A 65 -14.40 -7.28 8.27
N GLU A 66 -15.00 -6.48 9.13
CA GLU A 66 -16.24 -5.75 8.87
C GLU A 66 -15.93 -4.27 8.78
N ARG A 67 -16.44 -3.59 7.74
CA ARG A 67 -16.34 -2.14 7.61
C ARG A 67 -17.63 -1.56 7.10
N ILE A 68 -18.09 -0.51 7.78
CA ILE A 68 -19.24 0.29 7.37
C ILE A 68 -18.67 1.61 6.84
N GLU A 69 -19.05 1.98 5.63
CA GLU A 69 -18.68 3.24 5.00
C GLU A 69 -19.92 4.10 4.75
N PHE A 70 -19.85 5.37 5.15
CA PHE A 70 -20.82 6.40 4.81
C PHE A 70 -20.15 7.41 3.92
N ARG A 71 -20.69 7.63 2.72
CA ARG A 71 -20.16 8.59 1.74
C ARG A 71 -21.28 9.51 1.29
N HIS A 72 -21.08 10.79 1.49
CA HIS A 72 -22.01 11.81 1.01
C HIS A 72 -21.38 12.57 -0.14
N ASN A 73 -22.06 12.62 -1.30
CA ASN A 73 -21.61 13.27 -2.53
C ASN A 73 -20.25 12.77 -3.04
N ASP A 74 -20.03 11.46 -3.05
CA ASP A 74 -18.77 10.85 -3.48
C ASP A 74 -18.42 11.27 -4.93
N LEU A 75 -17.33 11.99 -5.10
CA LEU A 75 -16.82 12.45 -6.41
C LEU A 75 -16.61 11.34 -7.42
N ARG A 76 -16.50 10.11 -6.97
CA ARG A 76 -16.25 8.91 -7.81
C ARG A 76 -17.54 8.28 -8.32
N ARG A 77 -18.70 8.81 -7.98
CA ARG A 77 -20.01 8.23 -8.31
C ARG A 77 -20.73 9.02 -9.40
N PRO A 78 -21.65 8.38 -10.14
CA PRO A 78 -22.31 9.00 -11.30
C PRO A 78 -23.37 10.05 -10.95
N PHE A 79 -23.74 10.17 -9.69
CA PHE A 79 -24.70 11.15 -9.19
C PHE A 79 -24.39 11.50 -7.73
N LEU A 80 -24.91 12.60 -7.27
CA LEU A 80 -24.76 13.09 -5.91
C LEU A 80 -25.79 12.40 -5.01
N ALA A 81 -25.32 11.66 -4.01
CA ALA A 81 -26.15 10.93 -3.06
C ALA A 81 -25.36 10.58 -1.81
N THR A 82 -26.05 10.11 -0.80
CA THR A 82 -25.46 9.41 0.34
C THR A 82 -25.46 7.92 0.05
N ASP A 83 -24.30 7.27 0.20
CA ASP A 83 -24.12 5.84 0.04
C ASP A 83 -23.71 5.23 1.37
N GLU A 84 -24.35 4.15 1.75
CA GLU A 84 -24.01 3.34 2.92
C GLU A 84 -23.57 1.97 2.43
N ASN A 85 -22.31 1.61 2.65
CA ASN A 85 -21.77 0.38 2.16
C ASN A 85 -21.22 -0.48 3.30
N PHE A 86 -21.70 -1.72 3.42
CA PHE A 86 -21.21 -2.72 4.35
C PHE A 86 -20.23 -3.65 3.62
N LEU A 87 -18.98 -3.64 4.05
CA LEU A 87 -17.89 -4.38 3.43
C LEU A 87 -17.44 -5.51 4.35
N HIS A 88 -17.60 -6.74 3.87
CA HIS A 88 -17.20 -7.97 4.55
C HIS A 88 -15.98 -8.56 3.87
N ARG A 89 -14.98 -8.96 4.63
CA ARG A 89 -13.81 -9.66 4.08
C ARG A 89 -13.35 -10.76 5.02
N THR A 90 -13.20 -11.96 4.49
CA THR A 90 -12.59 -13.10 5.19
C THR A 90 -11.35 -13.52 4.43
N ARG A 91 -10.24 -13.74 5.13
CA ARG A 91 -9.00 -14.32 4.59
C ARG A 91 -8.57 -15.51 5.39
N ALA A 92 -8.09 -16.53 4.70
CA ALA A 92 -7.52 -17.73 5.30
C ALA A 92 -6.17 -18.02 4.64
N TYR A 93 -5.11 -18.12 5.45
CA TYR A 93 -3.76 -18.43 5.01
C TYR A 93 -3.31 -19.77 5.56
N PHE A 94 -2.61 -20.55 4.72
CA PHE A 94 -1.90 -21.76 5.10
C PHE A 94 -0.55 -21.80 4.39
N GLY A 95 0.52 -22.07 5.14
CA GLY A 95 1.88 -22.18 4.63
C GLY A 95 2.65 -23.35 5.24
N ILE A 96 3.54 -23.92 4.46
CA ILE A 96 4.48 -24.97 4.88
C ILE A 96 5.90 -24.44 4.69
N ARG A 97 6.71 -24.55 5.74
CA ARG A 97 8.11 -24.16 5.74
C ARG A 97 8.97 -25.14 6.53
N GLU A 98 10.28 -25.13 6.27
CA GLU A 98 11.34 -25.85 7.02
C GLU A 98 11.36 -27.36 6.87
N ILE A 99 10.24 -28.07 6.95
CA ILE A 99 10.17 -29.53 6.85
C ILE A 99 10.58 -30.07 5.46
N LEU A 100 10.45 -29.24 4.41
CA LEU A 100 10.81 -29.56 3.04
C LEU A 100 11.93 -28.65 2.51
N ASP A 101 12.75 -28.04 3.38
CA ASP A 101 13.81 -27.12 2.97
C ASP A 101 14.61 -27.66 1.78
N PRO A 102 14.89 -26.85 0.74
CA PRO A 102 14.64 -25.42 0.66
C PRO A 102 13.23 -24.99 0.17
N PHE A 103 12.31 -25.94 0.01
CA PHE A 103 10.98 -25.68 -0.52
C PHE A 103 10.04 -25.16 0.55
N ARG A 104 9.27 -24.13 0.17
CA ARG A 104 8.15 -23.57 0.95
C ARG A 104 6.93 -23.43 0.06
N PHE A 105 5.76 -23.51 0.65
CA PHE A 105 4.48 -23.40 -0.03
C PHE A 105 3.58 -22.49 0.77
N ALA A 106 2.79 -21.69 0.10
CA ALA A 106 1.74 -20.91 0.74
C ALA A 106 0.54 -20.77 -0.16
N VAL A 107 -0.64 -20.76 0.46
CA VAL A 107 -1.91 -20.40 -0.15
C VAL A 107 -2.65 -19.42 0.76
N GLU A 108 -3.32 -18.44 0.15
CA GLU A 108 -4.19 -17.49 0.85
C GLU A 108 -5.45 -17.29 0.04
N PHE A 109 -6.59 -17.51 0.68
CA PHE A 109 -7.91 -17.32 0.13
C PHE A 109 -8.52 -16.04 0.69
N GLU A 110 -9.33 -15.36 -0.15
CA GLU A 110 -10.10 -14.19 0.22
C GLU A 110 -11.55 -14.35 -0.26
N ASP A 111 -12.50 -14.00 0.60
CA ASP A 111 -13.90 -13.79 0.22
C ASP A 111 -14.25 -12.36 0.61
N SER A 112 -14.53 -11.51 -0.40
CA SER A 112 -14.84 -10.10 -0.24
C SER A 112 -16.22 -9.80 -0.78
N ARG A 113 -17.08 -9.21 0.05
CA ARG A 113 -18.45 -8.88 -0.29
C ARG A 113 -18.81 -7.48 0.15
N ALA A 114 -19.74 -6.89 -0.58
CA ALA A 114 -20.33 -5.60 -0.26
C ALA A 114 -21.86 -5.73 -0.26
N SER A 115 -22.54 -4.92 0.52
CA SER A 115 -24.00 -4.86 0.56
C SER A 115 -24.46 -3.46 0.93
N ASN A 116 -25.73 -3.16 0.66
CA ASN A 116 -26.39 -1.91 0.98
C ASN A 116 -25.86 -0.65 0.23
N SER A 117 -25.07 -0.82 -0.82
CA SER A 117 -24.67 0.31 -1.66
C SER A 117 -25.75 0.64 -2.70
N GLU A 118 -25.98 1.93 -2.92
CA GLU A 118 -26.84 2.46 -4.00
C GLU A 118 -26.21 2.29 -5.40
N PHE A 119 -24.97 1.86 -5.46
CA PHE A 119 -24.20 1.70 -6.69
C PHE A 119 -24.03 0.24 -7.07
N ALA A 120 -23.86 -0.01 -8.35
CA ALA A 120 -23.58 -1.36 -8.85
C ALA A 120 -22.33 -1.97 -8.21
N GLU A 121 -22.34 -3.28 -8.01
CA GLU A 121 -21.19 -4.04 -7.54
C GLU A 121 -19.96 -3.80 -8.41
N ASP A 122 -18.80 -3.73 -7.77
CA ASP A 122 -17.53 -3.39 -8.38
C ASP A 122 -16.44 -4.33 -7.85
N THR A 123 -15.54 -4.79 -8.71
CA THR A 123 -14.42 -5.67 -8.34
C THR A 123 -13.44 -5.06 -7.34
N ARG A 124 -13.59 -3.82 -6.94
CA ARG A 124 -12.86 -3.18 -5.85
C ARG A 124 -13.37 -3.59 -4.48
N ASP A 125 -14.66 -3.93 -4.39
CA ASP A 125 -15.35 -4.22 -3.14
C ASP A 125 -15.91 -5.66 -3.13
N PHE A 126 -16.02 -6.29 -4.29
CA PHE A 126 -16.60 -7.61 -4.49
C PHE A 126 -15.61 -8.54 -5.18
N ASN A 127 -15.32 -9.71 -4.57
CA ASN A 127 -14.54 -10.79 -5.15
C ASN A 127 -14.77 -12.06 -4.31
N LYS A 128 -15.51 -13.03 -4.85
CA LYS A 128 -15.97 -14.20 -4.09
C LYS A 128 -14.98 -15.34 -4.20
N TYR A 129 -14.63 -15.95 -3.05
CA TYR A 129 -13.88 -17.22 -2.96
C TYR A 129 -12.58 -17.26 -3.78
N GLU A 130 -11.80 -16.22 -3.71
CA GLU A 130 -10.62 -16.06 -4.57
C GLU A 130 -9.33 -16.57 -3.92
N LEU A 131 -8.44 -17.11 -4.75
CA LEU A 131 -7.06 -17.41 -4.39
C LEU A 131 -6.21 -16.16 -4.62
N ILE A 132 -5.94 -15.40 -3.55
CA ILE A 132 -5.14 -14.16 -3.68
C ILE A 132 -3.64 -14.40 -3.62
N GLN A 133 -3.20 -15.48 -2.99
CA GLN A 133 -1.82 -15.98 -3.05
C GLN A 133 -1.81 -17.50 -3.21
N GLY A 134 -0.90 -18.01 -4.04
CA GLY A 134 -0.66 -19.44 -4.23
C GLY A 134 0.69 -19.61 -4.92
N TYR A 135 1.74 -19.95 -4.14
CA TYR A 135 3.09 -20.00 -4.65
C TYR A 135 3.94 -21.12 -4.05
N VAL A 136 4.97 -21.46 -4.81
CA VAL A 136 6.12 -22.25 -4.35
C VAL A 136 7.30 -21.31 -4.19
N GLU A 137 8.05 -21.44 -3.11
CA GLU A 137 9.26 -20.68 -2.85
C GLU A 137 10.44 -21.63 -2.57
N LEU A 138 11.59 -21.34 -3.16
CA LEU A 138 12.87 -21.90 -2.77
C LEU A 138 13.56 -20.89 -1.86
N ASN A 139 13.90 -21.30 -0.64
CA ASN A 139 14.56 -20.44 0.34
C ASN A 139 15.89 -21.03 0.81
N PHE A 140 16.97 -20.40 0.42
CA PHE A 140 18.34 -20.76 0.80
C PHE A 140 18.83 -19.79 1.89
N LYS A 141 18.62 -20.13 3.16
CA LYS A 141 18.73 -19.24 4.34
C LYS A 141 20.05 -18.49 4.44
N GLY A 142 21.18 -19.14 4.23
CA GLY A 142 22.51 -18.54 4.38
C GLY A 142 23.33 -18.48 3.09
N ALA A 143 22.68 -18.51 1.92
CA ALA A 143 23.36 -18.64 0.63
C ALA A 143 24.40 -17.55 0.34
N LEU A 144 24.24 -16.35 0.88
CA LEU A 144 25.14 -15.21 0.69
C LEU A 144 25.93 -14.87 1.97
N GLY A 145 26.01 -15.82 2.91
CA GLY A 145 26.69 -15.62 4.19
C GLY A 145 25.97 -14.69 5.15
N GLU A 146 26.71 -14.09 6.05
CA GLU A 146 26.20 -13.15 7.06
C GLU A 146 26.66 -11.72 6.77
N ASP A 147 25.89 -10.73 7.24
CA ASP A 147 26.32 -9.34 7.27
C ASP A 147 27.22 -9.07 8.51
N ALA A 148 27.72 -7.84 8.62
CA ALA A 148 28.59 -7.46 9.73
C ALA A 148 27.90 -7.45 11.11
N ARG A 149 26.59 -7.60 11.17
CA ARG A 149 25.77 -7.72 12.38
C ARG A 149 25.30 -9.14 12.67
N GLY A 150 25.75 -10.12 11.86
CA GLY A 150 25.41 -11.53 12.00
C GLY A 150 24.06 -11.93 11.41
N ASN A 151 23.41 -11.06 10.65
CA ASN A 151 22.16 -11.44 9.99
C ASN A 151 22.45 -12.28 8.74
N GLN A 152 21.80 -13.43 8.62
CA GLN A 152 21.88 -14.28 7.43
C GLN A 152 21.36 -13.54 6.19
N ARG A 153 22.01 -13.74 5.03
CA ARG A 153 21.55 -13.23 3.74
C ARG A 153 20.98 -14.37 2.90
N PRO A 154 19.67 -14.56 2.90
CA PRO A 154 19.02 -15.60 2.10
C PRO A 154 19.00 -15.26 0.61
N ILE A 155 18.83 -16.30 -0.22
CA ILE A 155 18.31 -16.19 -1.58
C ILE A 155 16.94 -16.84 -1.57
N ARG A 156 15.92 -16.13 -2.07
CA ARG A 156 14.55 -16.64 -2.19
C ARG A 156 14.08 -16.49 -3.62
N PHE A 157 13.59 -17.57 -4.19
CA PHE A 157 12.93 -17.57 -5.51
C PHE A 157 11.50 -18.06 -5.35
N ARG A 158 10.53 -17.23 -5.71
CA ARG A 158 9.09 -17.50 -5.62
C ARG A 158 8.48 -17.55 -7.00
N ALA A 159 7.62 -18.54 -7.24
CA ALA A 159 6.86 -18.71 -8.47
C ALA A 159 5.38 -18.99 -8.14
N GLY A 160 4.46 -18.30 -8.81
CA GLY A 160 3.03 -18.45 -8.63
C GLY A 160 2.31 -17.12 -8.48
N ARG A 161 1.14 -17.16 -7.82
CA ARG A 161 0.34 -15.96 -7.52
C ARG A 161 0.78 -15.37 -6.19
N MET A 162 1.01 -14.07 -6.15
CA MET A 162 1.54 -13.37 -4.99
C MET A 162 1.02 -11.95 -4.88
N SER A 163 1.02 -11.43 -3.65
CA SER A 163 0.66 -10.06 -3.32
C SER A 163 1.75 -9.46 -2.43
N TRP A 164 2.27 -8.30 -2.79
CA TRP A 164 3.28 -7.59 -1.97
C TRP A 164 3.27 -6.09 -2.24
N GLU A 165 3.97 -5.35 -1.41
CA GLU A 165 4.11 -3.90 -1.51
C GLU A 165 5.56 -3.50 -1.77
N SER A 166 5.76 -2.43 -2.53
CA SER A 166 7.08 -1.86 -2.79
C SER A 166 7.02 -0.34 -2.90
N VAL A 167 8.17 0.31 -2.64
CA VAL A 167 8.30 1.78 -2.68
C VAL A 167 7.19 2.46 -1.88
N ASP A 168 6.92 1.94 -0.68
CA ASP A 168 5.90 2.45 0.23
C ASP A 168 4.50 2.58 -0.42
N ARG A 169 4.08 1.57 -1.19
CA ARG A 169 2.75 1.47 -1.85
C ARG A 169 2.46 2.49 -2.94
N ARG A 170 3.43 3.34 -3.28
CA ARG A 170 3.21 4.45 -4.21
C ARG A 170 3.06 3.99 -5.64
N LEU A 171 3.76 2.91 -6.02
CA LEU A 171 3.80 2.36 -7.37
C LEU A 171 3.35 0.90 -7.44
N LEU A 172 3.52 0.16 -6.35
CA LEU A 172 3.11 -1.23 -6.21
C LEU A 172 2.57 -1.46 -4.80
N GLY A 173 1.31 -1.83 -4.69
CA GLY A 173 0.65 -2.12 -3.44
C GLY A 173 -0.41 -3.20 -3.58
N ASN A 174 -0.58 -3.98 -2.53
CA ASN A 174 -1.59 -5.04 -2.45
C ASN A 174 -2.99 -4.51 -2.09
N ASN A 175 -3.07 -3.23 -1.75
CA ASN A 175 -4.30 -2.51 -1.47
C ASN A 175 -5.11 -3.04 -0.28
N GLN A 176 -4.48 -3.19 0.87
CA GLN A 176 -5.13 -3.65 2.12
C GLN A 176 -6.33 -2.82 2.55
N TRP A 177 -6.38 -1.56 2.14
CA TRP A 177 -7.49 -0.67 2.44
C TRP A 177 -8.79 -1.10 1.76
N ARG A 178 -8.76 -1.42 0.46
CA ARG A 178 -9.95 -1.88 -0.27
C ARG A 178 -10.45 -3.21 0.26
N ASN A 179 -11.63 -3.59 -0.16
CA ASN A 179 -12.19 -4.87 0.23
C ASN A 179 -11.47 -6.03 -0.48
N THR A 180 -11.03 -5.81 -1.72
CA THR A 180 -10.34 -6.81 -2.55
C THR A 180 -8.85 -6.52 -2.67
N THR A 181 -8.04 -7.57 -2.82
CA THR A 181 -6.58 -7.51 -2.89
C THR A 181 -6.09 -7.36 -4.33
N ASN A 182 -5.03 -6.55 -4.53
CA ASN A 182 -4.26 -6.56 -5.77
C ASN A 182 -3.22 -7.67 -5.69
N ASN A 183 -3.19 -8.53 -6.68
CA ASN A 183 -2.26 -9.64 -6.79
C ASN A 183 -1.72 -9.80 -8.21
N HIS A 184 -0.64 -10.55 -8.33
CA HIS A 184 0.12 -10.75 -9.55
C HIS A 184 0.54 -12.22 -9.66
N GLU A 185 0.73 -12.72 -10.88
CA GLU A 185 1.17 -14.08 -11.13
C GLU A 185 2.47 -14.08 -11.95
N GLY A 186 3.49 -14.79 -11.47
CA GLY A 186 4.78 -14.85 -12.12
C GLY A 186 5.92 -15.23 -11.18
N PHE A 187 7.04 -14.50 -11.24
CA PHE A 187 8.27 -14.82 -10.52
C PHE A 187 8.77 -13.63 -9.71
N ARG A 188 9.34 -13.92 -8.53
CA ARG A 188 10.02 -12.96 -7.68
C ARG A 188 11.30 -13.59 -7.13
N LEU A 189 12.38 -12.82 -7.12
CA LEU A 189 13.71 -13.24 -6.67
C LEU A 189 14.24 -12.20 -5.69
N ASN A 190 14.52 -12.64 -4.45
CA ASN A 190 15.08 -11.79 -3.41
C ASN A 190 16.49 -12.26 -3.05
N PHE A 191 17.39 -11.29 -2.86
CA PHE A 191 18.72 -11.48 -2.29
C PHE A 191 18.82 -10.66 -1.01
N GLY A 192 19.16 -11.30 0.10
CA GLY A 192 19.12 -10.67 1.41
C GLY A 192 17.69 -10.53 1.97
N GLN A 193 17.56 -9.72 3.00
CA GLN A 193 16.30 -9.44 3.71
C GLN A 193 16.35 -8.06 4.38
N GLU A 194 15.21 -7.60 4.90
CA GLU A 194 15.05 -6.26 5.49
C GLU A 194 16.08 -5.98 6.60
N ALA A 195 16.46 -6.98 7.39
CA ALA A 195 17.44 -6.82 8.47
C ALA A 195 18.87 -6.59 7.97
N ASN A 196 19.19 -6.92 6.71
CA ASN A 196 20.54 -6.83 6.17
C ASN A 196 20.96 -5.41 5.81
N ASP A 197 22.26 -5.23 5.64
CA ASP A 197 22.91 -4.01 5.17
C ASP A 197 22.55 -3.64 3.72
N TRP A 198 22.12 -4.62 2.93
CA TRP A 198 21.49 -4.44 1.61
C TRP A 198 20.51 -5.58 1.32
N GLU A 199 19.60 -5.31 0.42
CA GLU A 199 18.59 -6.24 -0.08
C GLU A 199 18.24 -5.90 -1.52
N VAL A 200 18.09 -6.91 -2.37
CA VAL A 200 17.63 -6.77 -3.75
C VAL A 200 16.35 -7.57 -3.92
N ASP A 201 15.34 -6.95 -4.54
CA ASP A 201 14.07 -7.56 -4.92
C ASP A 201 13.87 -7.39 -6.42
N LEU A 202 13.70 -8.49 -7.16
CA LEU A 202 13.48 -8.52 -8.60
C LEU A 202 12.19 -9.26 -8.90
N TRP A 203 11.43 -8.82 -9.89
CA TRP A 203 10.19 -9.50 -10.31
C TRP A 203 9.92 -9.40 -11.80
N GLY A 204 9.17 -10.39 -12.30
CA GLY A 204 8.55 -10.40 -13.61
C GLY A 204 7.19 -11.08 -13.49
N VAL A 205 6.11 -10.29 -13.57
CA VAL A 205 4.76 -10.75 -13.23
C VAL A 205 3.72 -10.20 -14.18
N GLN A 206 2.56 -10.85 -14.20
CA GLN A 206 1.36 -10.41 -14.88
C GLN A 206 0.31 -10.03 -13.83
N PRO A 207 -0.37 -8.87 -13.95
CA PRO A 207 -1.45 -8.50 -13.03
C PRO A 207 -2.60 -9.50 -13.14
N VAL A 208 -3.27 -9.76 -12.04
CA VAL A 208 -4.50 -10.55 -12.01
C VAL A 208 -5.69 -9.65 -12.25
N LEU A 209 -6.57 -10.06 -13.14
CA LEU A 209 -7.85 -9.42 -13.43
C LEU A 209 -8.90 -10.02 -12.51
N ARG A 210 -9.49 -9.19 -11.68
CA ARG A 210 -10.56 -9.59 -10.78
C ARG A 210 -11.89 -9.71 -11.51
N ASP A 211 -12.65 -10.73 -11.16
CA ASP A 211 -14.03 -10.95 -11.57
C ASP A 211 -14.94 -11.04 -10.34
N ILE A 212 -16.20 -10.67 -10.48
CA ILE A 212 -17.18 -10.71 -9.37
C ILE A 212 -17.61 -12.13 -9.03
N ASP A 213 -17.80 -12.96 -10.05
CA ASP A 213 -18.45 -14.26 -9.94
C ASP A 213 -17.55 -15.44 -10.38
N GLU A 214 -16.51 -15.18 -11.16
CA GLU A 214 -15.59 -16.19 -11.68
C GLU A 214 -14.20 -16.06 -11.01
N PHE A 215 -13.42 -17.13 -11.03
CA PHE A 215 -12.05 -17.10 -10.56
C PHE A 215 -11.20 -16.08 -11.32
N ASP A 216 -10.48 -15.29 -10.57
CA ASP A 216 -9.56 -14.30 -11.10
C ASP A 216 -8.52 -14.91 -12.03
N THR A 217 -8.28 -14.29 -13.16
CA THR A 217 -7.33 -14.75 -14.15
C THR A 217 -6.20 -13.77 -14.38
N ARG A 218 -5.01 -14.27 -14.69
CA ARG A 218 -3.90 -13.39 -15.05
C ARG A 218 -4.13 -12.66 -16.37
N ASN A 219 -3.77 -11.38 -16.41
CA ASN A 219 -3.77 -10.61 -17.65
C ASN A 219 -2.54 -10.97 -18.49
N ARG A 220 -2.70 -11.87 -19.45
CA ARG A 220 -1.62 -12.37 -20.32
C ARG A 220 -1.07 -11.33 -21.30
N ASP A 221 -1.75 -10.21 -21.46
CA ASP A 221 -1.35 -9.14 -22.37
C ASP A 221 -0.47 -8.09 -21.69
N VAL A 222 -0.33 -8.14 -20.35
CA VAL A 222 0.46 -7.20 -19.57
C VAL A 222 1.57 -7.93 -18.80
N TRP A 223 2.80 -7.43 -18.93
CA TRP A 223 3.91 -7.76 -18.07
C TRP A 223 4.31 -6.53 -17.25
N PHE A 224 4.48 -6.74 -15.95
CA PHE A 224 5.06 -5.77 -15.02
C PHE A 224 6.33 -6.38 -14.43
N TYR A 225 7.44 -5.70 -14.60
CA TYR A 225 8.74 -6.22 -14.19
C TYR A 225 9.58 -5.11 -13.59
N GLY A 226 10.53 -5.49 -12.76
CA GLY A 226 11.39 -4.50 -12.15
C GLY A 226 12.33 -5.04 -11.12
N GLY A 227 13.00 -4.12 -10.44
CA GLY A 227 13.90 -4.42 -9.36
C GLY A 227 14.13 -3.22 -8.45
N ILE A 228 14.44 -3.52 -7.20
CA ILE A 228 14.72 -2.55 -6.15
C ILE A 228 15.96 -3.00 -5.40
N LEU A 229 16.88 -2.08 -5.16
CA LEU A 229 17.99 -2.26 -4.22
C LEU A 229 17.72 -1.40 -2.99
N ASN A 230 17.66 -1.99 -1.80
CA ASN A 230 17.72 -1.29 -0.53
C ASN A 230 19.17 -1.27 -0.05
N TRP A 231 19.83 -0.14 -0.11
CA TRP A 231 21.25 0.00 0.27
C TRP A 231 21.38 0.80 1.56
N ARG A 232 21.72 0.13 2.67
CA ARG A 232 21.72 0.65 4.04
C ARG A 232 23.14 0.84 4.62
N ARG A 233 24.11 0.08 4.13
CA ARG A 233 25.47 0.04 4.70
C ARG A 233 26.28 1.33 4.52
N TRP A 234 26.00 2.08 3.47
CA TRP A 234 26.82 3.25 3.11
C TRP A 234 26.62 4.44 4.05
N SER A 235 25.56 4.48 4.84
CA SER A 235 25.22 5.58 5.73
C SER A 235 24.38 5.09 6.91
N ASP A 236 24.63 5.62 8.10
CA ASP A 236 23.80 5.40 9.29
C ASP A 236 22.54 6.28 9.31
N VAL A 237 22.43 7.20 8.35
CA VAL A 237 21.34 8.19 8.26
C VAL A 237 20.36 7.84 7.16
N VAL A 238 20.86 7.44 6.00
CA VAL A 238 20.05 7.34 4.77
C VAL A 238 20.07 5.91 4.24
N THR A 239 18.90 5.31 4.06
CA THR A 239 18.73 4.17 3.16
C THR A 239 18.50 4.70 1.75
N LEU A 240 19.36 4.31 0.81
CA LEU A 240 19.15 4.56 -0.61
C LEU A 240 18.39 3.40 -1.23
N GLN A 241 17.40 3.74 -2.05
CA GLN A 241 16.54 2.78 -2.73
C GLN A 241 16.45 3.15 -4.23
N PRO A 242 17.52 2.90 -5.04
CA PRO A 242 17.37 2.95 -6.48
C PRO A 242 16.46 1.80 -6.94
N TYR A 243 15.59 2.09 -7.89
CA TYR A 243 14.67 1.11 -8.44
C TYR A 243 14.41 1.36 -9.93
N TYR A 244 13.94 0.31 -10.58
CA TYR A 244 13.44 0.36 -11.93
C TYR A 244 12.16 -0.45 -12.02
N MET A 245 11.15 0.11 -12.69
CA MET A 245 9.88 -0.57 -12.98
C MET A 245 9.56 -0.43 -14.46
N GLY A 246 9.14 -1.51 -15.09
CA GLY A 246 8.72 -1.56 -16.48
C GLY A 246 7.34 -2.17 -16.64
N LEU A 247 6.56 -1.61 -17.56
CA LEU A 247 5.28 -2.15 -17.97
C LEU A 247 5.28 -2.35 -19.47
N LYS A 248 4.92 -3.57 -19.92
CA LYS A 248 4.74 -3.90 -21.34
C LYS A 248 3.37 -4.49 -21.55
N GLN A 249 2.57 -3.84 -22.39
CA GLN A 249 1.23 -4.27 -22.75
C GLN A 249 1.14 -4.50 -24.26
N ARG A 250 0.55 -5.62 -24.65
CA ARG A 250 0.28 -5.92 -26.06
C ARG A 250 -1.03 -5.25 -26.49
N ALA A 251 -1.09 -4.82 -27.75
CA ALA A 251 -2.35 -4.40 -28.35
C ALA A 251 -3.29 -5.60 -28.49
N ARG A 252 -4.54 -5.45 -28.03
CA ARG A 252 -5.58 -6.46 -28.19
C ARG A 252 -6.98 -5.82 -28.12
N GLY A 253 -7.75 -5.93 -29.19
CA GLY A 253 -9.06 -5.27 -29.26
C GLY A 253 -8.94 -3.76 -29.08
N ALA A 254 -9.58 -3.21 -28.07
CA ALA A 254 -9.50 -1.78 -27.71
C ALA A 254 -8.25 -1.41 -26.92
N LEU A 255 -7.48 -2.39 -26.41
CA LEU A 255 -6.25 -2.13 -25.68
C LEU A 255 -5.13 -1.73 -26.65
N VAL A 256 -4.47 -0.62 -26.36
CA VAL A 256 -3.31 -0.13 -27.12
C VAL A 256 -2.02 -0.79 -26.65
N ALA A 257 -1.02 -0.85 -27.53
CA ALA A 257 0.31 -1.30 -27.16
C ALA A 257 0.97 -0.23 -26.26
N ARG A 258 1.63 -0.68 -25.18
CA ARG A 258 2.32 0.19 -24.22
C ARG A 258 3.66 -0.41 -23.83
N GLU A 259 4.67 0.43 -23.73
CA GLU A 259 5.97 0.07 -23.18
C GLU A 259 6.51 1.25 -22.40
N ILE A 260 6.45 1.15 -21.06
CA ILE A 260 6.80 2.24 -20.14
C ILE A 260 7.94 1.79 -19.25
N HIS A 261 8.97 2.61 -19.17
CA HIS A 261 10.17 2.43 -18.35
C HIS A 261 10.21 3.51 -17.27
N SER A 262 10.51 3.13 -16.03
CA SER A 262 10.44 4.03 -14.86
C SER A 262 11.63 3.83 -13.93
N PRO A 263 12.82 4.35 -14.26
CA PRO A 263 13.89 4.47 -13.27
C PRO A 263 13.52 5.49 -12.19
N GLY A 264 13.85 5.17 -10.95
CA GLY A 264 13.60 6.01 -9.80
C GLY A 264 14.64 5.84 -8.70
N LEU A 265 14.67 6.82 -7.81
CA LEU A 265 15.51 6.85 -6.63
C LEU A 265 14.69 7.36 -5.45
N ARG A 266 14.76 6.65 -4.32
CA ARG A 266 14.25 7.09 -3.04
C ARG A 266 15.38 7.08 -2.02
N GLY A 267 15.39 8.08 -1.12
CA GLY A 267 16.24 8.13 0.05
C GLY A 267 15.38 8.45 1.28
N TYR A 268 15.48 7.63 2.32
CA TYR A 268 14.72 7.85 3.55
C TYR A 268 15.56 7.51 4.77
N GLY A 269 15.20 8.11 5.91
CA GLY A 269 15.92 7.86 7.15
C GLY A 269 15.49 8.72 8.32
N VAL A 270 16.18 8.49 9.44
CA VAL A 270 16.06 9.28 10.66
C VAL A 270 17.45 9.83 10.99
N ILE A 271 17.55 11.13 11.24
CA ILE A 271 18.83 11.76 11.54
C ILE A 271 19.23 11.42 12.99
N PRO A 272 20.32 10.65 13.21
CA PRO A 272 20.74 10.22 14.54
C PRO A 272 20.96 11.39 15.50
N GLY A 273 20.56 11.22 16.77
CA GLY A 273 20.69 12.26 17.78
C GLY A 273 19.67 13.41 17.65
N THR A 274 18.78 13.32 16.67
CA THR A 274 17.68 14.28 16.50
C THR A 274 16.33 13.56 16.47
N ALA A 275 15.27 14.35 16.40
CA ALA A 275 13.91 13.83 16.20
C ALA A 275 13.44 13.98 14.75
N LEU A 276 14.34 14.33 13.83
CA LEU A 276 14.04 14.59 12.42
C LEU A 276 14.10 13.29 11.59
N ASP A 277 13.13 13.11 10.75
CA ASP A 277 13.10 12.08 9.72
C ASP A 277 12.76 12.68 8.35
N PHE A 278 13.05 11.93 7.29
CA PHE A 278 12.75 12.34 5.93
C PHE A 278 12.45 11.14 5.02
N ASP A 279 11.71 11.40 3.94
CA ASP A 279 11.47 10.48 2.84
C ASP A 279 11.39 11.29 1.53
N LEU A 280 12.37 11.08 0.66
CA LEU A 280 12.54 11.82 -0.58
C LEU A 280 12.59 10.84 -1.74
N GLY A 281 11.79 11.07 -2.78
CA GLY A 281 11.78 10.18 -3.93
C GLY A 281 11.50 10.92 -5.23
N ALA A 282 12.13 10.48 -6.32
CA ALA A 282 11.87 10.97 -7.65
C ALA A 282 11.97 9.84 -8.67
N LEU A 283 11.18 9.94 -9.75
CA LEU A 283 11.24 9.01 -10.86
C LEU A 283 10.86 9.70 -12.17
N TYR A 284 11.36 9.10 -13.26
CA TYR A 284 11.07 9.53 -14.62
C TYR A 284 10.49 8.36 -15.41
N GLN A 285 9.49 8.63 -16.25
CA GLN A 285 8.90 7.64 -17.14
C GLN A 285 9.15 8.01 -18.58
N PHE A 286 9.58 7.02 -19.37
CA PHE A 286 9.78 7.14 -20.80
C PHE A 286 9.32 5.88 -21.52
N GLY A 287 9.22 5.94 -22.85
CA GLY A 287 8.76 4.83 -23.68
C GLY A 287 7.61 5.23 -24.59
N ARG A 288 6.61 4.36 -24.73
CA ARG A 288 5.46 4.60 -25.60
C ARG A 288 4.14 4.19 -24.94
N ASP A 289 3.09 4.99 -25.16
CA ASP A 289 1.71 4.70 -24.77
C ASP A 289 0.76 4.97 -25.94
N GLY A 290 0.22 3.90 -26.53
CA GLY A 290 -0.71 4.00 -27.66
C GLY A 290 -0.16 4.73 -28.89
N GLY A 291 1.14 4.62 -29.14
CA GLY A 291 1.81 5.29 -30.25
C GLY A 291 2.39 6.69 -29.90
N ARG A 292 1.98 7.30 -28.77
CA ARG A 292 2.53 8.55 -28.26
C ARG A 292 3.83 8.29 -27.49
N GLN A 293 4.73 9.26 -27.50
CA GLN A 293 5.98 9.20 -26.75
C GLN A 293 5.73 9.53 -25.28
N LYS A 294 6.07 8.61 -24.38
CA LYS A 294 5.97 8.81 -22.93
C LYS A 294 7.12 9.67 -22.43
N SER A 295 6.82 10.74 -21.67
CA SER A 295 7.80 11.59 -20.99
C SER A 295 7.15 12.22 -19.77
N ALA A 296 7.27 11.57 -18.60
CA ALA A 296 6.54 11.93 -17.40
C ALA A 296 7.44 11.93 -16.15
N TRP A 297 7.07 12.71 -15.14
CA TRP A 297 7.83 12.90 -13.90
C TRP A 297 6.94 12.72 -12.69
N ALA A 298 7.53 12.17 -11.62
CA ALA A 298 6.94 12.27 -10.30
C ALA A 298 8.01 12.41 -9.24
N TYR A 299 7.70 13.15 -8.18
CA TYR A 299 8.56 13.24 -7.00
C TYR A 299 7.73 13.46 -5.73
N LEU A 300 8.37 13.15 -4.63
CA LEU A 300 7.79 13.24 -3.29
C LEU A 300 8.87 13.70 -2.32
N LEU A 301 8.48 14.60 -1.43
CA LEU A 301 9.30 15.14 -0.36
C LEU A 301 8.49 15.09 0.93
N GLU A 302 9.00 14.41 1.96
CA GLU A 302 8.42 14.43 3.30
C GLU A 302 9.52 14.69 4.32
N PHE A 303 9.24 15.59 5.27
CA PHE A 303 10.08 15.85 6.44
C PHE A 303 9.21 15.77 7.68
N GLY A 304 9.67 15.01 8.66
CA GLY A 304 8.98 14.78 9.92
C GLY A 304 9.81 15.19 11.13
N TYR A 305 9.14 15.54 12.20
CA TYR A 305 9.71 15.79 13.50
C TYR A 305 8.88 15.11 14.58
N THR A 306 9.49 14.21 15.36
CA THR A 306 8.85 13.53 16.47
C THR A 306 9.19 14.26 17.77
N LEU A 307 8.18 14.86 18.42
CA LEU A 307 8.38 15.56 19.69
C LEU A 307 8.75 14.58 20.81
N PRO A 308 9.64 14.98 21.74
CA PRO A 308 10.02 14.17 22.91
C PRO A 308 8.91 14.22 23.97
N HIS A 309 7.81 13.56 23.72
CA HIS A 309 6.64 13.49 24.58
C HIS A 309 6.17 12.03 24.73
N ALA A 310 5.47 11.72 25.82
CA ALA A 310 4.98 10.36 26.09
C ALA A 310 4.09 9.81 24.96
N TRP A 311 3.33 10.65 24.26
CA TRP A 311 2.49 10.30 23.12
C TRP A 311 3.24 10.25 21.78
N LYS A 312 4.54 10.58 21.79
CA LYS A 312 5.40 10.59 20.59
C LYS A 312 4.77 11.30 19.38
N PRO A 313 4.24 12.55 19.53
CA PRO A 313 3.59 13.20 18.40
C PRO A 313 4.63 13.48 17.32
N ARG A 314 4.31 13.04 16.10
CA ARG A 314 5.09 13.32 14.89
C ARG A 314 4.31 14.29 14.02
N VAL A 315 4.89 15.46 13.77
CA VAL A 315 4.38 16.43 12.79
C VAL A 315 5.20 16.28 11.54
N SER A 316 4.57 16.20 10.37
CA SER A 316 5.29 16.17 9.10
C SER A 316 4.67 17.08 8.05
N ALA A 317 5.54 17.62 7.19
CA ALA A 317 5.19 18.33 5.98
C ALA A 317 5.53 17.44 4.78
N PHE A 318 4.58 17.29 3.90
CA PHE A 318 4.66 16.45 2.73
C PHE A 318 4.33 17.26 1.48
N TYR A 319 5.06 17.03 0.41
CA TYR A 319 4.74 17.56 -0.91
C TYR A 319 4.93 16.46 -1.96
N ALA A 320 3.95 16.30 -2.85
CA ALA A 320 4.06 15.38 -3.97
C ALA A 320 3.64 16.05 -5.28
N TYR A 321 4.29 15.62 -6.35
CA TYR A 321 4.03 16.03 -7.71
C TYR A 321 4.06 14.82 -8.64
N ALA A 322 3.04 14.70 -9.49
CA ALA A 322 2.99 13.76 -10.60
C ALA A 322 2.52 14.51 -11.84
N SER A 323 3.30 14.48 -12.92
CA SER A 323 3.01 15.25 -14.13
C SER A 323 1.69 14.83 -14.79
N GLY A 324 1.04 15.77 -15.45
CA GLY A 324 -0.09 15.59 -16.33
C GLY A 324 0.29 15.88 -17.78
N ASP A 325 -0.55 15.46 -18.68
CA ASP A 325 -0.41 15.71 -20.12
C ASP A 325 -0.79 17.18 -20.42
N ARG A 326 0.15 17.93 -20.94
CA ARG A 326 -0.01 19.38 -21.15
C ARG A 326 -0.79 19.71 -22.41
N ASP A 327 -0.59 18.88 -23.44
CA ASP A 327 -1.30 18.97 -24.71
C ASP A 327 -1.73 17.59 -25.18
N PRO A 328 -2.94 17.16 -24.80
CA PRO A 328 -3.42 15.82 -25.13
C PRO A 328 -3.63 15.57 -26.64
N ASP A 329 -3.42 16.57 -27.48
CA ASP A 329 -3.61 16.51 -28.93
C ASP A 329 -2.26 16.52 -29.70
N ASP A 330 -1.12 16.63 -29.01
CA ASP A 330 0.21 16.42 -29.59
C ASP A 330 0.62 14.92 -29.66
N GLY A 331 1.82 14.62 -30.09
CA GLY A 331 2.35 13.25 -30.18
C GLY A 331 2.93 12.71 -28.89
N ASP A 332 2.91 13.47 -27.80
CA ASP A 332 3.53 13.15 -26.52
C ASP A 332 2.48 12.76 -25.46
N ASP A 333 2.88 11.97 -24.50
CA ASP A 333 2.13 11.64 -23.30
C ASP A 333 2.98 12.03 -22.08
N ASN A 334 2.67 13.18 -21.48
CA ASN A 334 3.36 13.68 -20.32
C ASN A 334 2.70 13.27 -18.99
N ARG A 335 1.61 12.50 -19.03
CA ARG A 335 0.93 12.02 -17.82
C ARG A 335 1.74 10.96 -17.13
N PHE A 336 2.04 11.17 -15.86
CA PHE A 336 2.63 10.13 -15.00
C PHE A 336 1.64 9.01 -14.75
N GLU A 337 2.12 7.77 -14.75
CA GLU A 337 1.35 6.58 -14.45
C GLU A 337 1.86 5.90 -13.17
N ARG A 338 0.97 5.71 -12.21
CA ARG A 338 1.26 5.10 -10.90
C ARG A 338 1.40 3.58 -10.91
N PHE A 339 1.23 2.91 -12.06
CA PHE A 339 1.17 1.45 -12.18
C PHE A 339 0.11 0.82 -11.28
N PHE A 340 0.55 0.05 -10.27
CA PHE A 340 -0.32 -0.66 -9.31
C PHE A 340 -0.32 -0.02 -7.91
N GLY A 341 0.15 1.22 -7.80
CA GLY A 341 -0.01 2.03 -6.59
C GLY A 341 -1.48 2.36 -6.32
N PHE A 342 -1.85 2.68 -5.09
CA PHE A 342 -3.24 2.99 -4.74
C PHE A 342 -3.43 4.39 -4.14
N ALA A 343 -4.68 4.81 -4.00
CA ALA A 343 -5.04 6.19 -3.70
C ALA A 343 -4.80 6.58 -2.24
N ARG A 344 -4.99 5.65 -1.30
CA ARG A 344 -5.00 5.92 0.15
C ARG A 344 -3.80 6.71 0.70
N PRO A 345 -2.57 6.51 0.25
CA PRO A 345 -1.44 7.33 0.70
C PRO A 345 -1.59 8.82 0.38
N TRP A 346 -2.38 9.15 -0.65
CA TRP A 346 -2.56 10.50 -1.17
C TRP A 346 -3.79 11.19 -0.58
N SER A 347 -4.90 10.45 -0.45
CA SER A 347 -6.20 10.96 -0.02
C SER A 347 -6.92 9.91 0.81
N ALA A 348 -7.37 10.27 2.00
CA ALA A 348 -8.03 9.34 2.93
C ALA A 348 -9.41 8.87 2.45
N ASP A 349 -10.03 9.63 1.55
CA ASP A 349 -11.32 9.33 0.90
C ASP A 349 -11.17 8.64 -0.47
N ASP A 350 -9.92 8.32 -0.90
CA ASP A 350 -9.59 7.76 -2.21
C ASP A 350 -9.92 8.66 -3.42
N ASN A 351 -10.19 9.96 -3.20
CA ASN A 351 -10.49 10.87 -4.30
C ASN A 351 -9.27 11.17 -5.19
N ILE A 352 -8.06 11.08 -4.66
CA ILE A 352 -6.82 11.40 -5.35
C ILE A 352 -5.97 10.15 -5.57
N VAL A 353 -5.44 10.01 -6.76
CA VAL A 353 -4.36 9.08 -7.12
C VAL A 353 -3.12 9.84 -7.49
N PHE A 354 -1.96 9.18 -7.50
CA PHE A 354 -0.68 9.80 -7.84
C PHE A 354 -0.50 9.90 -9.35
N GLU A 355 -1.33 10.69 -10.00
CA GLU A 355 -1.31 11.00 -11.44
C GLU A 355 -1.87 12.39 -11.65
N ASN A 356 -1.22 13.20 -12.47
CA ASN A 356 -1.63 14.58 -12.77
C ASN A 356 -2.01 15.40 -11.52
N VAL A 357 -1.16 15.38 -10.51
CA VAL A 357 -1.46 16.01 -9.22
C VAL A 357 -0.25 16.71 -8.63
N ARG A 358 -0.48 17.81 -7.94
CA ARG A 358 0.43 18.43 -6.98
C ARG A 358 -0.31 18.64 -5.66
N THR A 359 0.31 18.19 -4.57
CA THR A 359 -0.35 18.18 -3.26
C THR A 359 0.62 18.44 -2.12
N PRO A 360 0.59 19.61 -1.47
CA PRO A 360 1.12 19.77 -0.12
C PRO A 360 0.17 19.21 0.92
N LYS A 361 0.74 18.59 1.98
CA LYS A 361 -0.01 18.05 3.10
C LYS A 361 0.74 18.29 4.41
N LEU A 362 0.02 18.67 5.45
CA LEU A 362 0.49 18.68 6.84
C LEU A 362 -0.14 17.51 7.57
N LYS A 363 0.66 16.75 8.32
CA LYS A 363 0.18 15.57 9.05
C LYS A 363 0.58 15.65 10.51
N LEU A 364 -0.28 15.10 11.36
CA LEU A 364 -0.04 14.82 12.77
C LEU A 364 -0.31 13.34 13.02
N GLU A 365 0.65 12.65 13.63
CA GLU A 365 0.52 11.26 14.06
C GLU A 365 0.92 11.17 15.52
N LEU A 366 0.20 10.39 16.33
CA LEU A 366 0.54 10.21 17.75
C LEU A 366 0.07 8.85 18.27
N GLU A 367 0.76 8.36 19.30
CA GLU A 367 0.49 7.12 20.01
C GLU A 367 0.36 7.40 21.51
N PRO A 368 -0.84 7.79 22.01
CA PRO A 368 -1.04 8.11 23.44
C PRO A 368 -0.72 6.95 24.37
N ARG A 369 -0.94 5.72 23.92
CA ARG A 369 -0.56 4.47 24.57
C ARG A 369 -0.42 3.35 23.56
N LYS A 370 0.26 2.27 23.92
CA LYS A 370 0.34 1.07 23.08
C LYS A 370 -1.06 0.59 22.67
N GLY A 371 -1.25 0.36 21.39
CA GLY A 371 -2.54 -0.07 20.81
C GLY A 371 -3.59 1.03 20.66
N LEU A 372 -3.23 2.30 20.89
CA LEU A 372 -4.09 3.44 20.54
C LEU A 372 -3.27 4.44 19.76
N SER A 373 -3.58 4.61 18.48
CA SER A 373 -2.95 5.59 17.61
C SER A 373 -3.97 6.53 16.99
N PHE A 374 -3.53 7.74 16.73
CA PHE A 374 -4.26 8.77 16.02
C PHE A 374 -3.40 9.28 14.88
N ASP A 375 -3.99 9.48 13.71
CA ASP A 375 -3.37 10.20 12.62
C ASP A 375 -4.41 11.11 11.94
N GLY A 376 -3.91 12.23 11.40
CA GLY A 376 -4.75 13.17 10.69
C GLY A 376 -3.91 14.14 9.89
N GLY A 377 -4.56 14.91 9.03
CA GLY A 377 -3.87 15.87 8.22
C GLY A 377 -4.78 16.84 7.50
N TYR A 378 -4.15 17.85 6.93
CA TYR A 378 -4.78 18.81 6.03
C TYR A 378 -4.00 18.83 4.72
N ALA A 379 -4.69 18.66 3.60
CA ALA A 379 -4.09 18.60 2.28
C ALA A 379 -4.81 19.51 1.29
N TRP A 380 -4.05 20.05 0.35
CA TRP A 380 -4.55 20.79 -0.81
C TRP A 380 -4.18 20.04 -2.08
N TYR A 381 -5.02 20.13 -3.11
CA TYR A 381 -4.86 19.38 -4.35
C TYR A 381 -5.08 20.26 -5.57
N TRP A 382 -4.14 20.23 -6.48
CA TRP A 382 -4.24 20.85 -7.80
C TRP A 382 -3.88 19.82 -8.87
N LEU A 383 -4.42 20.00 -10.05
CA LEU A 383 -3.89 19.36 -11.25
C LEU A 383 -2.47 19.87 -11.54
N ALA A 384 -1.59 19.01 -12.02
CA ALA A 384 -0.30 19.39 -12.57
C ALA A 384 -0.46 19.97 -13.99
N SER A 385 -1.48 19.49 -14.74
CA SER A 385 -1.96 20.07 -16.00
C SER A 385 -3.49 20.18 -15.95
N ASP A 386 -4.01 21.39 -16.19
CA ASP A 386 -5.44 21.72 -16.22
C ASP A 386 -6.19 21.16 -17.44
N ARG A 387 -5.47 20.69 -18.46
CA ARG A 387 -6.03 20.07 -19.68
C ARG A 387 -6.15 18.55 -19.60
N ASP A 388 -5.48 17.93 -18.64
CA ASP A 388 -5.49 16.50 -18.47
C ASP A 388 -6.53 16.06 -17.42
N ARG A 389 -6.80 14.74 -17.43
CA ARG A 389 -7.76 14.14 -16.49
C ARG A 389 -7.24 14.13 -15.08
N PHE A 390 -8.14 14.31 -14.17
CA PHE A 390 -7.85 14.35 -12.74
C PHE A 390 -7.77 12.95 -12.12
N ASN A 391 -8.35 11.94 -12.55
CA ASN A 391 -8.28 10.61 -11.93
C ASN A 391 -8.73 9.52 -12.93
N ASN A 392 -8.08 8.35 -12.89
CA ASN A 392 -8.48 7.20 -13.69
C ASN A 392 -9.59 6.37 -13.04
N LEU A 393 -9.74 6.45 -11.72
CA LEU A 393 -10.74 5.66 -10.99
C LEU A 393 -12.18 6.12 -11.30
N LEU A 394 -12.29 7.32 -11.80
CA LEU A 394 -13.52 7.90 -12.28
C LEU A 394 -13.60 7.77 -13.80
N ASN A 395 -13.56 6.55 -14.31
CA ASN A 395 -14.01 6.28 -15.67
C ASN A 395 -15.50 6.57 -15.76
N GLY A 396 -15.76 7.86 -15.56
CA GLY A 396 -17.01 8.51 -15.81
C GLY A 396 -18.16 7.94 -14.99
N ILE A 397 -18.71 8.74 -14.37
CA ILE A 397 -20.12 9.03 -14.55
C ILE A 397 -20.51 8.56 -15.95
N ASN A 398 -20.96 7.28 -16.04
CA ASN A 398 -21.39 6.64 -17.28
C ASN A 398 -20.36 6.58 -18.45
N GLY A 399 -19.07 6.45 -18.18
CA GLY A 399 -18.06 6.45 -19.22
C GLY A 399 -17.81 7.82 -19.85
N ASP A 400 -18.43 8.86 -19.33
CA ASP A 400 -18.30 10.23 -19.83
C ASP A 400 -17.10 10.94 -19.18
N ASN A 401 -16.06 11.18 -19.96
CA ASN A 401 -14.88 11.93 -19.53
C ASN A 401 -15.18 13.42 -19.19
N ARG A 402 -16.42 13.88 -19.29
CA ARG A 402 -16.79 15.27 -19.00
C ARG A 402 -16.50 15.69 -17.57
N PHE A 403 -16.65 14.78 -16.61
CA PHE A 403 -16.39 15.11 -15.21
C PHE A 403 -14.90 15.26 -14.92
N ASN A 404 -14.07 14.32 -15.30
CA ASN A 404 -12.69 14.25 -14.84
C ASN A 404 -11.69 15.02 -15.71
N ARG A 405 -12.11 15.61 -16.83
CA ARG A 405 -11.23 16.32 -17.78
C ARG A 405 -11.88 17.54 -18.38
N ASP A 406 -11.09 18.61 -18.50
CA ASP A 406 -11.40 19.77 -19.34
C ASP A 406 -10.24 20.05 -20.31
N ARG A 407 -10.35 19.60 -21.58
CA ARG A 407 -9.32 19.83 -22.60
C ARG A 407 -9.05 21.31 -22.88
N SER A 408 -9.99 22.19 -22.57
CA SER A 408 -9.83 23.63 -22.78
C SER A 408 -9.00 24.31 -21.69
N GLY A 409 -8.81 23.68 -20.53
CA GLY A 409 -8.16 24.25 -19.34
C GLY A 409 -8.98 25.32 -18.62
N ARG A 410 -10.19 25.65 -19.11
CA ARG A 410 -10.99 26.75 -18.54
C ARG A 410 -11.62 26.46 -17.19
N SER A 411 -11.66 25.19 -16.77
CA SER A 411 -12.11 24.80 -15.43
C SER A 411 -11.09 25.13 -14.33
N GLY A 412 -9.87 25.55 -14.71
CA GLY A 412 -8.76 25.77 -13.79
C GLY A 412 -8.11 24.49 -13.33
N ASP A 413 -7.29 24.56 -12.29
CA ASP A 413 -6.50 23.43 -11.79
C ASP A 413 -6.76 23.08 -10.33
N PHE A 414 -7.48 23.90 -9.55
CA PHE A 414 -7.73 23.66 -8.13
C PHE A 414 -8.83 22.61 -7.93
N LEU A 415 -8.41 21.41 -7.51
CA LEU A 415 -9.30 20.29 -7.25
C LEU A 415 -10.09 20.43 -5.94
N GLY A 416 -9.43 20.89 -4.89
CA GLY A 416 -10.00 21.01 -3.56
C GLY A 416 -8.99 20.83 -2.45
N GLN A 417 -9.51 20.61 -1.25
CA GLN A 417 -8.71 20.40 -0.05
C GLN A 417 -9.42 19.41 0.88
N SER A 418 -8.68 18.70 1.72
CA SER A 418 -9.26 17.76 2.67
C SER A 418 -8.72 17.93 4.08
N ILE A 419 -9.59 17.63 5.06
CA ILE A 419 -9.23 17.38 6.46
C ILE A 419 -9.49 15.91 6.72
N ASP A 420 -8.47 15.19 7.17
CA ASP A 420 -8.54 13.76 7.47
C ASP A 420 -8.26 13.52 8.95
N ALA A 421 -8.96 12.59 9.55
CA ALA A 421 -8.70 12.12 10.91
C ALA A 421 -8.98 10.62 11.02
N ARG A 422 -8.13 9.89 11.74
CA ARG A 422 -8.33 8.47 12.01
C ARG A 422 -7.85 8.10 13.39
N VAL A 423 -8.61 7.26 14.07
CA VAL A 423 -8.25 6.62 15.34
C VAL A 423 -8.21 5.12 15.12
N ARG A 424 -7.16 4.47 15.58
CA ARG A 424 -7.03 3.03 15.60
C ARG A 424 -6.83 2.55 17.02
N PHE A 425 -7.59 1.54 17.41
CA PHE A 425 -7.59 1.01 18.76
C PHE A 425 -7.54 -0.52 18.73
N SER A 426 -6.49 -1.09 19.32
CA SER A 426 -6.39 -2.53 19.59
C SER A 426 -7.18 -2.84 20.86
N VAL A 427 -8.39 -3.38 20.70
CA VAL A 427 -9.25 -3.80 21.81
C VAL A 427 -8.61 -4.96 22.55
N THR A 428 -8.04 -5.90 21.80
CA THR A 428 -7.21 -7.01 22.28
C THR A 428 -6.06 -7.23 21.30
N SER A 429 -5.18 -8.20 21.57
CA SER A 429 -4.16 -8.64 20.60
C SER A 429 -4.73 -9.27 19.31
N ARG A 430 -6.05 -9.58 19.29
CA ARG A 430 -6.74 -10.20 18.15
C ARG A 430 -7.80 -9.31 17.52
N ILE A 431 -8.23 -8.25 18.19
CA ILE A 431 -9.30 -7.35 17.73
C ILE A 431 -8.76 -5.94 17.63
N GLU A 432 -8.83 -5.39 16.42
CA GLU A 432 -8.53 -3.99 16.15
C GLU A 432 -9.77 -3.29 15.62
N THR A 433 -10.02 -2.07 16.10
CA THR A 433 -11.09 -1.20 15.62
C THR A 433 -10.47 0.07 15.07
N THR A 434 -10.97 0.52 13.92
CA THR A 434 -10.55 1.78 13.29
C THR A 434 -11.79 2.63 13.01
N VAL A 435 -11.70 3.92 13.35
CA VAL A 435 -12.68 4.94 12.93
C VAL A 435 -11.94 6.01 12.16
N GLY A 436 -12.42 6.36 10.99
CA GLY A 436 -11.82 7.41 10.18
C GLY A 436 -12.86 8.30 9.52
N TYR A 437 -12.51 9.57 9.39
CA TYR A 437 -13.32 10.60 8.77
C TYR A 437 -12.47 11.45 7.83
N SER A 438 -13.05 11.81 6.68
CA SER A 438 -12.47 12.76 5.74
C SER A 438 -13.56 13.72 5.28
N HIS A 439 -13.26 15.01 5.34
CA HIS A 439 -14.07 16.08 4.79
C HIS A 439 -13.32 16.73 3.64
N TRP A 440 -13.85 16.57 2.42
CA TRP A 440 -13.30 17.15 1.21
C TRP A 440 -14.11 18.40 0.82
N ILE A 441 -13.45 19.52 0.62
CA ILE A 441 -14.02 20.77 0.16
C ILE A 441 -13.69 20.93 -1.33
N ASN A 442 -14.70 21.03 -2.16
CA ASN A 442 -14.57 21.09 -3.62
C ASN A 442 -13.93 22.39 -4.08
N GLY A 443 -12.87 22.29 -4.89
CA GLY A 443 -12.27 23.42 -5.59
C GLY A 443 -12.99 23.80 -6.88
N GLY A 444 -12.54 24.89 -7.49
CA GLY A 444 -13.16 25.43 -8.70
C GLY A 444 -13.22 24.46 -9.87
N PHE A 445 -12.16 23.66 -10.08
CA PHE A 445 -12.16 22.60 -11.10
C PHE A 445 -13.29 21.61 -10.83
N THR A 446 -13.34 21.04 -9.63
CA THR A 446 -14.32 20.02 -9.26
C THR A 446 -15.75 20.51 -9.40
N GLN A 447 -16.06 21.70 -8.88
CA GLN A 447 -17.40 22.30 -8.99
C GLN A 447 -17.79 22.55 -10.45
N THR A 448 -16.87 23.10 -11.27
CA THR A 448 -17.13 23.36 -12.69
C THR A 448 -17.40 22.05 -13.45
N ARG A 449 -16.64 20.99 -13.14
CA ARG A 449 -16.83 19.70 -13.80
C ARG A 449 -18.08 18.96 -13.34
N GLN A 450 -18.45 19.03 -12.04
CA GLN A 450 -19.72 18.52 -11.56
C GLN A 450 -20.90 19.19 -12.29
N ARG A 451 -20.91 20.51 -12.36
CA ARG A 451 -21.97 21.23 -13.07
C ARG A 451 -22.06 20.84 -14.54
N ALA A 452 -20.92 20.68 -15.21
CA ALA A 452 -20.89 20.26 -16.61
C ALA A 452 -21.38 18.82 -16.85
N ALA A 453 -21.14 17.92 -15.89
CA ALA A 453 -21.47 16.50 -16.02
C ALA A 453 -22.88 16.17 -15.48
N LEU A 454 -23.27 16.78 -14.34
CA LEU A 454 -24.46 16.44 -13.59
C LEU A 454 -25.57 17.51 -13.67
N GLY A 455 -25.23 18.74 -14.12
CA GLY A 455 -26.14 19.89 -14.08
C GLY A 455 -26.18 20.59 -12.71
N GLU A 456 -25.56 20.02 -11.69
CA GLU A 456 -25.52 20.53 -10.32
C GLU A 456 -24.10 20.42 -9.75
N THR A 457 -23.87 21.01 -8.59
CA THR A 457 -22.57 20.95 -7.88
C THR A 457 -22.80 20.94 -6.38
N THR A 458 -21.83 20.40 -5.64
CA THR A 458 -21.78 20.44 -4.18
C THR A 458 -20.52 21.16 -3.73
N ASP A 459 -20.55 21.67 -2.48
CA ASP A 459 -19.38 22.33 -1.89
C ASP A 459 -18.41 21.33 -1.25
N SER A 460 -18.92 20.15 -0.85
CA SER A 460 -18.12 19.16 -0.11
C SER A 460 -18.54 17.72 -0.37
N THR A 461 -17.64 16.83 0.00
CA THR A 461 -17.84 15.38 0.10
C THR A 461 -17.43 14.93 1.48
N ASP A 462 -18.25 14.10 2.13
CA ASP A 462 -17.95 13.53 3.44
C ASP A 462 -17.75 12.02 3.33
N PHE A 463 -16.76 11.52 4.06
CA PHE A 463 -16.49 10.11 4.16
C PHE A 463 -16.22 9.72 5.61
N LEU A 464 -17.08 8.89 6.18
CA LEU A 464 -16.93 8.29 7.51
C LEU A 464 -16.86 6.77 7.36
N TYR A 465 -15.98 6.11 8.11
CA TYR A 465 -16.00 4.66 8.20
C TYR A 465 -15.70 4.16 9.61
N VAL A 466 -16.23 3.00 9.91
CA VAL A 466 -15.92 2.20 11.09
C VAL A 466 -15.51 0.81 10.62
N GLU A 467 -14.37 0.33 11.09
CA GLU A 467 -13.82 -0.97 10.73
C GLU A 467 -13.49 -1.78 11.99
N ILE A 468 -13.81 -3.05 11.98
CA ILE A 468 -13.42 -4.03 13.00
C ILE A 468 -12.73 -5.19 12.29
N SER A 469 -11.51 -5.51 12.73
CA SER A 469 -10.77 -6.69 12.28
C SER A 469 -10.62 -7.68 13.44
N LEU A 470 -10.90 -8.95 13.16
CA LEU A 470 -10.76 -10.06 14.10
C LEU A 470 -9.80 -11.09 13.52
N ASN A 471 -8.73 -11.39 14.24
CA ASN A 471 -7.74 -12.41 13.88
C ASN A 471 -7.89 -13.66 14.74
N ALA A 472 -7.74 -14.84 14.16
CA ALA A 472 -7.75 -16.11 14.91
C ALA A 472 -6.61 -16.17 15.94
N PHE A 473 -5.46 -15.61 15.60
CA PHE A 473 -4.28 -15.52 16.47
C PHE A 473 -3.94 -14.05 16.76
N GLU A 474 -3.04 -13.84 17.71
CA GLU A 474 -2.57 -12.48 18.04
C GLU A 474 -1.92 -11.83 16.81
N ALA A 475 -2.30 -10.62 16.45
CA ALA A 475 -1.67 -9.88 15.37
C ALA A 475 -0.22 -9.45 15.72
N ARG A 476 0.71 -9.44 14.74
CA ARG A 476 2.13 -9.03 14.95
C ARG A 476 2.27 -7.52 15.08
#